data_06a30f4c52c73a2dd6ca4895bef68bc1
#
_entry.id   06a30f4c52c73a2dd6ca4895bef68bc1
#
_cell.length_a   1.000
_cell.length_b   1.000
_cell.length_c   1.000
_cell.angle_alpha   90.00
_cell.angle_beta   90.00
_cell.angle_gamma   90.00
#
_symmetry.space_group_name_H-M   'P 1'
#
loop_
_entity.id
_entity.type
_entity.pdbx_description
1 polymer ?
#
loop_
_entity_poly.entity_id
_entity_poly.type
_entity_poly.pdbx_seq_one_letter_code
_entity_poly.pdbx_strand_id
1 'polypeptide(L)'
;VSSIPVQRLDGEGEKIQIKICGLTGGHSGAEIDKKRANANVLMGRFLYGLQTVVDYEIVSLEGGQKDNAITREAVAEVLIREEDTPETISYAAQVQSALREEYTGSDENITIEITEKGISTEKVLHPTSREKILCYLMEIPCGIQKMSGSIEGLVETSTNIGIVKLYQDE
;
A
#
# COMPACT_ATOMS: atom_id res chain seq x y z
N VAL A 1 10.25 1.91 14.77
CA VAL A 1 8.83 1.49 14.78
C VAL A 1 8.00 2.70 15.17
N SER A 2 6.94 2.97 14.40
CA SER A 2 5.98 4.03 14.71
C SER A 2 4.60 3.39 14.91
N SER A 3 3.87 3.83 15.92
CA SER A 3 2.49 3.45 16.18
C SER A 3 1.59 4.67 16.03
N ILE A 4 0.47 4.50 15.33
CA ILE A 4 -0.53 5.54 15.13
C ILE A 4 -1.82 5.06 15.75
N PRO A 5 -2.34 5.72 16.79
CA PRO A 5 -3.61 5.35 17.38
C PRO A 5 -4.74 5.61 16.39
N VAL A 6 -5.64 4.64 16.26
CA VAL A 6 -6.78 4.67 15.35
C VAL A 6 -8.10 4.47 16.10
N GLN A 7 -9.16 5.05 15.57
CA GLN A 7 -10.51 4.83 16.02
C GLN A 7 -11.26 4.00 14.98
N ARG A 8 -12.17 3.14 15.44
CA ARG A 8 -13.01 2.31 14.60
C ARG A 8 -14.48 2.54 14.87
N LEU A 9 -15.29 2.25 13.87
CA LEU A 9 -16.74 2.24 13.92
C LEU A 9 -17.27 1.01 13.19
N ASP A 10 -18.57 0.74 13.32
CA ASP A 10 -19.22 -0.32 12.56
C ASP A 10 -19.51 0.19 11.14
N GLY A 11 -19.14 -0.60 10.14
CA GLY A 11 -19.43 -0.37 8.73
C GLY A 11 -20.11 -1.58 8.11
N GLU A 12 -20.88 -1.38 7.04
CA GLU A 12 -21.54 -2.44 6.27
C GLU A 12 -21.41 -2.12 4.77
N GLY A 13 -21.10 -3.14 3.98
CA GLY A 13 -20.97 -2.99 2.54
C GLY A 13 -20.41 -4.25 1.87
N GLU A 14 -20.17 -4.16 0.58
CA GLU A 14 -19.43 -5.18 -0.17
C GLU A 14 -17.96 -5.16 0.27
N LYS A 15 -17.49 -6.28 0.80
CA LYS A 15 -16.11 -6.44 1.24
C LYS A 15 -15.22 -6.81 0.06
N ILE A 16 -14.27 -5.95 -0.23
CA ILE A 16 -13.28 -6.14 -1.30
C ILE A 16 -11.91 -6.35 -0.68
N GLN A 17 -11.22 -7.40 -1.09
CA GLN A 17 -9.81 -7.58 -0.83
C GLN A 17 -8.99 -7.05 -2.01
N ILE A 18 -8.05 -6.16 -1.72
CA ILE A 18 -7.10 -5.59 -2.67
C ILE A 18 -5.73 -6.16 -2.32
N LYS A 19 -5.11 -6.88 -3.25
CA LYS A 19 -3.75 -7.40 -3.08
C LYS A 19 -2.84 -6.82 -4.14
N ILE A 20 -1.75 -6.17 -3.71
CA ILE A 20 -0.65 -5.74 -4.57
C ILE A 20 0.48 -6.75 -4.40
N CYS A 21 0.91 -7.39 -5.49
CA CYS A 21 1.92 -8.43 -5.50
C CYS A 21 2.72 -8.45 -6.81
N GLY A 22 3.57 -9.45 -7.00
CA GLY A 22 4.42 -9.59 -8.19
C GLY A 22 5.67 -8.71 -8.16
N LEU A 23 5.98 -8.07 -7.02
CA LEU A 23 7.15 -7.23 -6.86
C LEU A 23 8.41 -8.07 -6.60
N THR A 24 9.55 -7.58 -7.10
CA THR A 24 10.85 -8.23 -6.97
C THR A 24 11.35 -8.26 -5.52
N GLY A 25 11.17 -7.15 -4.79
CA GLY A 25 11.68 -7.01 -3.43
C GLY A 25 13.20 -6.98 -3.36
N GLY A 26 13.76 -7.32 -2.20
CA GLY A 26 15.20 -7.36 -1.96
C GLY A 26 15.58 -6.89 -0.56
N HIS A 27 16.89 -6.81 -0.29
CA HIS A 27 17.42 -6.31 0.97
C HIS A 27 17.40 -4.78 0.97
N SER A 28 16.73 -4.15 1.96
CA SER A 28 16.55 -2.70 2.00
C SER A 28 17.84 -1.88 2.19
N GLY A 29 18.91 -2.51 2.65
CA GLY A 29 20.23 -1.87 2.75
C GLY A 29 21.10 -2.11 1.51
N ALA A 30 21.23 -3.37 1.08
CA ALA A 30 22.17 -3.76 0.02
C ALA A 30 21.62 -3.57 -1.40
N GLU A 31 20.30 -3.48 -1.57
CA GLU A 31 19.66 -3.42 -2.91
C GLU A 31 18.72 -2.23 -3.08
N ILE A 32 18.76 -1.26 -2.18
CA ILE A 32 17.90 -0.07 -2.24
C ILE A 32 18.24 0.81 -3.47
N ASP A 33 19.49 0.73 -3.94
CA ASP A 33 19.99 1.40 -5.13
C ASP A 33 19.31 0.95 -6.44
N LYS A 34 18.72 -0.26 -6.43
CA LYS A 34 18.00 -0.82 -7.58
C LYS A 34 16.64 -0.19 -7.84
N LYS A 35 16.22 0.75 -7.00
CA LYS A 35 14.96 1.53 -7.15
C LYS A 35 13.71 0.67 -7.36
N ARG A 36 13.66 -0.50 -6.71
CA ARG A 36 12.53 -1.40 -6.80
C ARG A 36 11.30 -0.85 -6.08
N ALA A 37 10.13 -1.24 -6.56
CA ALA A 37 8.87 -0.88 -5.93
C ALA A 37 8.74 -1.49 -4.53
N ASN A 38 8.03 -0.78 -3.64
CA ASN A 38 7.66 -1.24 -2.31
C ASN A 38 6.13 -1.35 -2.23
N ALA A 39 5.61 -2.55 -1.97
CA ALA A 39 4.18 -2.81 -1.99
C ALA A 39 3.39 -1.99 -0.96
N ASN A 40 3.98 -1.66 0.20
CA ASN A 40 3.33 -0.79 1.18
C ASN A 40 3.13 0.63 0.66
N VAL A 41 4.13 1.17 -0.05
CA VAL A 41 4.04 2.49 -0.71
C VAL A 41 2.99 2.45 -1.81
N LEU A 42 3.00 1.41 -2.64
CA LEU A 42 2.02 1.26 -3.72
C LEU A 42 0.59 1.11 -3.19
N MET A 43 0.40 0.39 -2.09
CA MET A 43 -0.90 0.26 -1.44
C MET A 43 -1.39 1.62 -0.90
N GLY A 44 -0.51 2.40 -0.28
CA GLY A 44 -0.85 3.76 0.15
C GLY A 44 -1.28 4.64 -1.02
N ARG A 45 -0.53 4.62 -2.13
CA ARG A 45 -0.87 5.36 -3.36
C ARG A 45 -2.20 4.89 -3.96
N PHE A 46 -2.43 3.57 -4.01
CA PHE A 46 -3.67 3.00 -4.52
C PHE A 46 -4.88 3.45 -3.70
N LEU A 47 -4.83 3.29 -2.38
CA LEU A 47 -5.92 3.68 -1.49
C LEU A 47 -6.16 5.19 -1.51
N TYR A 48 -5.10 6.00 -1.54
CA TYR A 48 -5.22 7.45 -1.66
C TYR A 48 -5.94 7.88 -2.96
N GLY A 49 -5.60 7.25 -4.08
CA GLY A 49 -6.27 7.52 -5.35
C GLY A 49 -7.70 6.97 -5.42
N LEU A 50 -7.96 5.81 -4.80
CA LEU A 50 -9.28 5.17 -4.80
C LEU A 50 -10.38 6.08 -4.23
N GLN A 51 -10.07 6.91 -3.23
CA GLN A 51 -11.03 7.86 -2.65
C GLN A 51 -11.56 8.92 -3.64
N THR A 52 -10.89 9.11 -4.77
CA THR A 52 -11.36 10.02 -5.82
C THR A 52 -12.34 9.36 -6.79
N VAL A 53 -12.48 8.04 -6.70
CA VAL A 53 -13.27 7.21 -7.61
C VAL A 53 -14.51 6.68 -6.91
N VAL A 54 -14.34 6.11 -5.72
CA VAL A 54 -15.42 5.53 -4.91
C VAL A 54 -15.25 5.90 -3.44
N ASP A 55 -16.37 5.95 -2.71
CA ASP A 55 -16.34 5.99 -1.25
C ASP A 55 -16.02 4.60 -0.71
N TYR A 56 -15.09 4.53 0.25
CA TYR A 56 -14.73 3.26 0.88
C TYR A 56 -14.30 3.43 2.33
N GLU A 57 -14.34 2.33 3.07
CA GLU A 57 -13.91 2.25 4.47
C GLU A 57 -12.85 1.15 4.62
N ILE A 58 -11.78 1.41 5.36
CA ILE A 58 -10.71 0.43 5.57
C ILE A 58 -11.05 -0.50 6.73
N VAL A 59 -11.07 -1.80 6.46
CA VAL A 59 -11.24 -2.88 7.44
C VAL A 59 -9.88 -3.31 7.99
N SER A 60 -8.96 -3.65 7.08
CA SER A 60 -7.62 -4.13 7.43
C SER A 60 -6.58 -3.63 6.42
N LEU A 61 -5.33 -3.58 6.88
CA LEU A 61 -4.18 -3.24 6.05
C LEU A 61 -2.96 -3.95 6.61
N GLU A 62 -2.29 -4.71 5.76
CA GLU A 62 -1.04 -5.35 6.13
C GLU A 62 -0.10 -5.50 4.92
N GLY A 63 1.20 -5.44 5.17
CA GLY A 63 2.21 -5.69 4.16
C GLY A 63 3.59 -5.84 4.76
N GLY A 64 4.37 -6.73 4.14
CA GLY A 64 5.71 -7.07 4.57
C GLY A 64 5.79 -8.00 5.78
N GLN A 65 6.91 -8.70 5.89
CA GLN A 65 7.18 -9.66 6.98
C GLN A 65 8.49 -9.38 7.70
N LYS A 66 9.37 -8.56 7.09
CA LYS A 66 10.70 -8.24 7.62
C LYS A 66 10.97 -6.75 7.49
N ASP A 67 11.49 -6.16 8.54
CA ASP A 67 11.84 -4.74 8.59
C ASP A 67 13.01 -4.36 7.65
N ASN A 68 13.91 -5.31 7.38
CA ASN A 68 15.07 -5.13 6.50
C ASN A 68 14.86 -5.61 5.05
N ALA A 69 13.62 -5.84 4.63
CA ALA A 69 13.27 -6.21 3.27
C ALA A 69 12.40 -5.16 2.59
N ILE A 70 12.62 -4.96 1.28
CA ILE A 70 11.70 -4.19 0.43
C ILE A 70 10.44 -5.03 0.27
N THR A 71 9.30 -4.47 0.66
CA THR A 71 8.03 -5.20 0.74
C THR A 71 7.54 -5.62 -0.65
N ARG A 72 7.28 -6.91 -0.81
CA ARG A 72 6.89 -7.53 -2.08
C ARG A 72 5.38 -7.63 -2.27
N GLU A 73 4.64 -7.70 -1.16
CA GLU A 73 3.18 -7.87 -1.15
C GLU A 73 2.55 -7.02 -0.06
N ALA A 74 1.41 -6.44 -0.37
CA ALA A 74 0.55 -5.78 0.59
C ALA A 74 -0.91 -6.11 0.31
N VAL A 75 -1.71 -6.22 1.36
CA VAL A 75 -3.13 -6.55 1.30
C VAL A 75 -3.92 -5.53 2.09
N ALA A 76 -5.00 -5.05 1.53
CA ALA A 76 -6.01 -4.26 2.23
C ALA A 76 -7.39 -4.89 2.04
N GLU A 77 -8.22 -4.83 3.06
CA GLU A 77 -9.64 -5.11 2.93
C GLU A 77 -10.42 -3.81 3.16
N VAL A 78 -11.36 -3.55 2.28
CA VAL A 78 -12.20 -2.35 2.33
C VAL A 78 -13.67 -2.74 2.19
N LEU A 79 -14.56 -1.91 2.72
CA LEU A 79 -15.99 -1.94 2.40
C LEU A 79 -16.28 -0.83 1.40
N ILE A 80 -17.05 -1.17 0.37
CA ILE A 80 -17.59 -0.24 -0.63
C ILE A 80 -19.09 -0.46 -0.79
N ARG A 81 -19.77 0.40 -1.54
CA ARG A 81 -21.12 0.08 -2.01
C ARG A 81 -21.02 -0.99 -3.10
N GLU A 82 -21.93 -1.97 -3.11
CA GLU A 82 -21.94 -3.05 -4.10
C GLU A 82 -21.92 -2.51 -5.55
N GLU A 83 -22.64 -1.43 -5.81
CA GLU A 83 -22.70 -0.76 -7.11
C GLU A 83 -21.35 -0.17 -7.58
N ASP A 84 -20.40 0.08 -6.67
CA ASP A 84 -19.08 0.66 -6.96
C ASP A 84 -18.02 -0.42 -7.31
N THR A 85 -18.38 -1.71 -7.21
CA THR A 85 -17.46 -2.82 -7.51
C THR A 85 -16.87 -2.76 -8.93
N PRO A 86 -17.65 -2.55 -10.00
CA PRO A 86 -17.10 -2.48 -11.36
C PRO A 86 -16.10 -1.33 -11.52
N GLU A 87 -16.35 -0.18 -10.89
CA GLU A 87 -15.50 0.99 -10.97
C GLU A 87 -14.20 0.77 -10.20
N THR A 88 -14.27 0.10 -9.05
CA THR A 88 -13.09 -0.31 -8.27
C THR A 88 -12.18 -1.24 -9.08
N ILE A 89 -12.76 -2.23 -9.79
CA ILE A 89 -12.02 -3.15 -10.66
C ILE A 89 -11.36 -2.39 -11.83
N SER A 90 -12.11 -1.48 -12.46
CA SER A 90 -11.57 -0.65 -13.56
C SER A 90 -10.43 0.23 -13.11
N TYR A 91 -10.56 0.86 -11.95
CA TYR A 91 -9.50 1.67 -11.34
C TYR A 91 -8.24 0.82 -11.05
N ALA A 92 -8.40 -0.37 -10.48
CA ALA A 92 -7.28 -1.28 -10.21
C ALA A 92 -6.51 -1.64 -11.50
N ALA A 93 -7.21 -1.91 -12.59
CA ALA A 93 -6.59 -2.21 -13.89
C ALA A 93 -5.81 -1.01 -14.44
N GLN A 94 -6.34 0.20 -14.32
CA GLN A 94 -5.67 1.44 -14.76
C GLN A 94 -4.41 1.70 -13.93
N VAL A 95 -4.48 1.60 -12.61
CA VAL A 95 -3.33 1.78 -11.73
C VAL A 95 -2.27 0.72 -11.99
N GLN A 96 -2.65 -0.55 -12.17
CA GLN A 96 -1.71 -1.62 -12.50
C GLN A 96 -0.93 -1.31 -13.78
N SER A 97 -1.61 -0.86 -14.84
CA SER A 97 -0.96 -0.49 -16.09
C SER A 97 0.03 0.65 -15.91
N ALA A 98 -0.36 1.70 -15.19
CA ALA A 98 0.50 2.85 -14.91
C ALA A 98 1.73 2.47 -14.07
N LEU A 99 1.55 1.61 -13.06
CA LEU A 99 2.67 1.14 -12.23
C LEU A 99 3.65 0.25 -13.00
N ARG A 100 3.17 -0.62 -13.89
CA ARG A 100 4.07 -1.41 -14.76
C ARG A 100 4.90 -0.54 -15.68
N GLU A 101 4.34 0.53 -16.21
CA GLU A 101 5.07 1.51 -17.02
C GLU A 101 6.08 2.27 -16.15
N GLU A 102 5.70 2.77 -14.97
CA GLU A 102 6.57 3.50 -14.04
C GLU A 102 7.79 2.67 -13.60
N TYR A 103 7.59 1.37 -13.36
CA TYR A 103 8.63 0.45 -12.87
C TYR A 103 9.19 -0.47 -13.95
N THR A 104 9.13 -0.05 -15.22
CA THR A 104 9.76 -0.77 -16.33
C THR A 104 11.25 -1.01 -16.06
N GLY A 105 11.69 -2.28 -16.20
CA GLY A 105 13.07 -2.69 -15.93
C GLY A 105 13.38 -3.08 -14.48
N SER A 106 12.46 -2.86 -13.54
CA SER A 106 12.65 -3.29 -12.12
C SER A 106 11.54 -4.21 -11.60
N ASP A 107 10.27 -3.87 -11.85
CA ASP A 107 9.11 -4.56 -11.30
C ASP A 107 7.96 -4.69 -12.34
N GLU A 108 8.25 -5.27 -13.48
CA GLU A 108 7.31 -5.40 -14.61
C GLU A 108 6.11 -6.32 -14.34
N ASN A 109 6.20 -7.15 -13.30
CA ASN A 109 5.17 -8.12 -12.93
C ASN A 109 4.21 -7.62 -11.85
N ILE A 110 4.21 -6.32 -11.55
CA ILE A 110 3.27 -5.73 -10.59
C ILE A 110 1.85 -6.11 -10.96
N THR A 111 1.13 -6.70 -9.99
CA THR A 111 -0.26 -7.14 -10.15
C THR A 111 -1.11 -6.59 -9.02
N ILE A 112 -2.28 -6.08 -9.36
CA ILE A 112 -3.30 -5.65 -8.40
C ILE A 112 -4.49 -6.58 -8.56
N GLU A 113 -4.67 -7.45 -7.57
CA GLU A 113 -5.76 -8.42 -7.54
C GLU A 113 -6.92 -7.87 -6.70
N ILE A 114 -8.13 -7.90 -7.26
CA ILE A 114 -9.36 -7.54 -6.58
C ILE A 114 -10.17 -8.82 -6.37
N THR A 115 -10.54 -9.08 -5.11
CA THR A 115 -11.37 -10.24 -4.76
C THR A 115 -12.60 -9.78 -3.99
N GLU A 116 -13.77 -10.05 -4.54
CA GLU A 116 -15.06 -9.81 -3.89
C GLU A 116 -15.29 -10.87 -2.80
N LYS A 117 -15.65 -10.42 -1.60
CA LYS A 117 -15.89 -11.27 -0.42
C LYS A 117 -17.36 -11.34 -0.01
N GLY A 118 -18.22 -10.56 -0.67
CA GLY A 118 -19.63 -10.43 -0.35
C GLY A 118 -19.96 -9.35 0.69
N ILE A 119 -21.25 -9.13 0.90
CA ILE A 119 -21.73 -8.14 1.88
C ILE A 119 -21.31 -8.58 3.30
N SER A 120 -20.72 -7.67 4.02
CA SER A 120 -20.20 -7.91 5.36
C SER A 120 -20.40 -6.68 6.28
N THR A 121 -20.53 -6.96 7.58
CA THR A 121 -20.48 -5.93 8.64
C THR A 121 -19.16 -6.09 9.37
N GLU A 122 -18.36 -5.03 9.40
CA GLU A 122 -16.99 -5.05 9.90
C GLU A 122 -16.69 -3.85 10.80
N LYS A 123 -15.66 -3.96 11.62
CA LYS A 123 -15.03 -2.81 12.27
C LYS A 123 -14.12 -2.11 11.26
N VAL A 124 -14.48 -0.90 10.87
CA VAL A 124 -13.75 -0.08 9.89
C VAL A 124 -13.07 1.10 10.55
N LEU A 125 -12.05 1.65 9.92
CA LEU A 125 -11.42 2.87 10.40
C LEU A 125 -12.40 4.04 10.36
N HIS A 126 -12.45 4.80 11.46
CA HIS A 126 -13.11 6.09 11.46
C HIS A 126 -12.49 6.99 10.36
N PRO A 127 -13.27 7.83 9.64
CA PRO A 127 -12.75 8.66 8.55
C PRO A 127 -11.49 9.45 8.89
N THR A 128 -11.43 10.07 10.07
CA THR A 128 -10.23 10.80 10.53
C THR A 128 -9.00 9.89 10.69
N SER A 129 -9.20 8.63 11.16
CA SER A 129 -8.12 7.66 11.28
C SER A 129 -7.66 7.17 9.91
N ARG A 130 -8.59 6.95 8.98
CA ARG A 130 -8.28 6.64 7.58
C ARG A 130 -7.39 7.74 6.96
N GLU A 131 -7.79 9.00 7.08
CA GLU A 131 -7.01 10.13 6.56
C GLU A 131 -5.60 10.19 7.14
N LYS A 132 -5.46 9.98 8.46
CA LYS A 132 -4.14 9.93 9.12
C LYS A 132 -3.25 8.81 8.55
N ILE A 133 -3.80 7.60 8.37
CA ILE A 133 -3.05 6.46 7.83
C ILE A 133 -2.65 6.72 6.37
N LEU A 134 -3.57 7.22 5.54
CA LEU A 134 -3.27 7.54 4.15
C LEU A 134 -2.21 8.64 4.04
N CYS A 135 -2.35 9.72 4.81
CA CYS A 135 -1.35 10.78 4.87
C CYS A 135 0.01 10.23 5.29
N TYR A 136 0.06 9.40 6.33
CA TYR A 136 1.31 8.78 6.80
C TYR A 136 1.97 7.92 5.71
N LEU A 137 1.21 7.07 5.01
CA LEU A 137 1.74 6.22 3.95
C LEU A 137 2.21 7.01 2.73
N MET A 138 1.60 8.17 2.46
CA MET A 138 1.98 9.04 1.34
C MET A 138 3.20 9.91 1.64
N GLU A 139 3.35 10.36 2.89
CA GLU A 139 4.36 11.33 3.29
C GLU A 139 5.63 10.69 3.87
N ILE A 140 5.56 9.44 4.35
CA ILE A 140 6.74 8.80 4.93
C ILE A 140 7.79 8.53 3.84
N PRO A 141 9.02 9.04 4.01
CA PRO A 141 10.06 8.80 3.02
C PRO A 141 10.36 7.30 2.86
N CYS A 142 10.43 6.82 1.63
CA CYS A 142 10.82 5.45 1.31
C CYS A 142 11.77 5.43 0.11
N GLY A 143 12.84 4.64 0.19
CA GLY A 143 13.89 4.59 -0.81
C GLY A 143 15.11 5.43 -0.46
N ILE A 144 15.89 5.79 -1.46
CA ILE A 144 17.12 6.58 -1.30
C ILE A 144 16.76 8.02 -0.91
N GLN A 145 17.33 8.50 0.19
CA GLN A 145 17.18 9.88 0.63
C GLN A 145 18.41 10.73 0.28
N LYS A 146 19.60 10.13 0.28
CA LYS A 146 20.84 10.83 -0.03
C LYS A 146 21.89 9.88 -0.62
N MET A 147 22.54 10.33 -1.67
CA MET A 147 23.73 9.69 -2.24
C MET A 147 24.99 10.33 -1.67
N SER A 148 26.07 9.57 -1.53
CA SER A 148 27.37 10.08 -1.13
C SER A 148 27.89 11.12 -2.13
N GLY A 149 28.32 12.27 -1.60
CA GLY A 149 28.98 13.30 -2.42
C GLY A 149 30.46 13.01 -2.73
N SER A 150 31.06 12.03 -2.06
CA SER A 150 32.50 11.70 -2.19
C SER A 150 32.76 10.34 -2.82
N ILE A 151 31.79 9.42 -2.81
CA ILE A 151 31.94 8.09 -3.38
C ILE A 151 30.79 7.86 -4.36
N GLU A 152 31.14 7.72 -5.63
CA GLU A 152 30.16 7.49 -6.70
C GLU A 152 29.40 6.15 -6.49
N GLY A 153 28.09 6.19 -6.64
CA GLY A 153 27.21 5.03 -6.51
C GLY A 153 26.90 4.59 -5.08
N LEU A 154 27.50 5.21 -4.05
CA LEU A 154 27.23 4.88 -2.66
C LEU A 154 25.98 5.58 -2.15
N VAL A 155 25.01 4.81 -1.65
CA VAL A 155 23.85 5.33 -0.91
C VAL A 155 24.29 5.72 0.51
N GLU A 156 24.18 7.00 0.86
CA GLU A 156 24.53 7.51 2.18
C GLU A 156 23.38 7.33 3.17
N THR A 157 22.16 7.62 2.74
CA THR A 157 20.95 7.51 3.58
C THR A 157 19.79 6.96 2.77
N SER A 158 19.12 5.98 3.35
CA SER A 158 17.88 5.42 2.81
C SER A 158 16.90 5.06 3.91
N THR A 159 15.64 4.96 3.57
CA THR A 159 14.55 4.52 4.43
C THR A 159 13.73 3.45 3.74
N ASN A 160 13.05 2.59 4.51
CA ASN A 160 12.22 1.54 3.97
C ASN A 160 10.99 1.32 4.85
N ILE A 161 9.83 1.23 4.22
CA ILE A 161 8.59 0.79 4.88
C ILE A 161 8.53 -0.73 4.77
N GLY A 162 9.21 -1.43 5.71
CA GLY A 162 9.34 -2.89 5.68
C GLY A 162 8.08 -3.61 6.13
N ILE A 163 7.39 -3.11 7.14
CA ILE A 163 6.17 -3.72 7.70
C ILE A 163 5.13 -2.65 7.95
N VAL A 164 3.92 -2.90 7.47
CA VAL A 164 2.69 -2.18 7.82
C VAL A 164 1.71 -3.18 8.37
N LYS A 165 1.08 -2.87 9.50
CA LYS A 165 0.03 -3.71 10.07
C LYS A 165 -0.99 -2.88 10.82
N LEU A 166 -2.24 -3.02 10.44
CA LEU A 166 -3.37 -2.44 11.14
C LEU A 166 -3.96 -3.49 12.08
N TYR A 167 -3.78 -3.28 13.39
CA TYR A 167 -4.35 -4.14 14.42
C TYR A 167 -5.83 -3.84 14.62
N GLN A 168 -6.60 -4.85 15.03
CA GLN A 168 -8.06 -4.69 15.22
C GLN A 168 -8.41 -3.91 16.50
N ASP A 169 -7.52 -3.91 17.48
CA ASP A 169 -7.78 -3.41 18.84
C ASP A 169 -6.98 -2.14 19.19
N GLU A 170 -6.35 -1.49 18.20
CA GLU A 170 -5.56 -0.26 18.41
C GLU A 170 -6.06 0.88 17.53
#